data_8942d802eae76f4244354104055f5dbd
#
_entry.id   8942d802eae76f4244354104055f5dbd
#
_cell.length_a   1.000
_cell.length_b   1.000
_cell.length_c   1.000
_cell.angle_alpha   90.00
_cell.angle_beta   90.00
_cell.angle_gamma   90.00
#
_symmetry.space_group_name_H-M   'P 1'
#
loop_
_entity.id
_entity.type
_entity.pdbx_description
1 polymer ?
#
loop_
_entity_poly.entity_id
_entity_poly.type
_entity_poly.pdbx_seq_one_letter_code
_entity_poly.pdbx_strand_id
1 'polypeptide(L)'
;MFQYNFKIYYEDTDSGGVVYYANYLKFIERARTEIINELGFTLNSLLKDHDRLFLVKKIECDYIESCKLEDQLTVKSNILSLKNASFELEQNIYKQNNIIFKSKILMVCVN
;
A
#
# COMPACT_ATOMS: atom_id res chain seq x y z
N MET A 1 14.02 -1.33 1.79
CA MET A 1 12.71 -1.05 2.42
C MET A 1 12.22 0.33 1.98
N PHE A 2 10.95 0.42 1.60
CA PHE A 2 10.33 1.67 1.19
C PHE A 2 9.39 2.16 2.28
N GLN A 3 9.34 3.46 2.50
CA GLN A 3 8.46 4.06 3.51
C GLN A 3 7.60 5.15 2.87
N TYR A 4 6.34 5.18 3.27
CA TYR A 4 5.38 6.19 2.84
C TYR A 4 4.67 6.73 4.07
N ASN A 5 4.83 8.02 4.35
CA ASN A 5 4.24 8.69 5.50
C ASN A 5 2.99 9.45 5.06
N PHE A 6 1.94 9.34 5.86
CA PHE A 6 0.68 10.04 5.58
C PHE A 6 -0.09 10.24 6.88
N LYS A 7 -1.13 11.06 6.82
CA LYS A 7 -2.03 11.22 7.96
C LYS A 7 -3.47 10.92 7.55
N ILE A 8 -4.30 10.65 8.55
CA ILE A 8 -5.71 10.35 8.36
C ILE A 8 -6.49 11.65 8.23
N TYR A 9 -7.26 11.77 7.17
CA TYR A 9 -8.13 12.91 6.90
C TYR A 9 -9.57 12.56 7.25
N TYR A 10 -10.41 13.59 7.34
CA TYR A 10 -11.81 13.41 7.68
C TYR A 10 -12.51 12.40 6.76
N GLU A 11 -12.23 12.47 5.47
CA GLU A 11 -12.86 11.58 4.48
C GLU A 11 -12.49 10.11 4.66
N ASP A 12 -11.43 9.81 5.41
CA ASP A 12 -10.99 8.44 5.65
C ASP A 12 -11.76 7.78 6.77
N THR A 13 -12.48 8.55 7.57
CA THR A 13 -13.17 8.04 8.76
C THR A 13 -14.63 7.73 8.49
N ASP A 14 -15.19 6.85 9.32
CA ASP A 14 -16.61 6.49 9.26
C ASP A 14 -17.40 7.18 10.39
N SER A 15 -18.67 6.84 10.50
CA SER A 15 -19.55 7.44 11.51
C SER A 15 -19.12 7.08 12.96
N GLY A 16 -18.30 6.06 13.13
CA GLY A 16 -17.75 5.68 14.44
C GLY A 16 -16.51 6.45 14.84
N GLY A 17 -16.01 7.34 13.98
CA GLY A 17 -14.83 8.15 14.27
C GLY A 17 -13.50 7.47 14.02
N VAL A 18 -13.51 6.27 13.46
CA VAL A 18 -12.29 5.53 13.11
C VAL A 18 -12.19 5.37 11.61
N VAL A 19 -11.00 5.04 11.13
CA VAL A 19 -10.79 4.80 9.69
C VAL A 19 -11.63 3.62 9.23
N TYR A 20 -12.38 3.84 8.15
CA TYR A 20 -13.18 2.78 7.54
C TYR A 20 -12.24 1.69 7.01
N TYR A 21 -12.54 0.43 7.34
CA TYR A 21 -11.59 -0.66 7.13
C TYR A 21 -11.10 -0.81 5.68
N ALA A 22 -11.94 -0.53 4.69
CA ALA A 22 -11.55 -0.66 3.29
C ALA A 22 -10.51 0.38 2.87
N ASN A 23 -10.39 1.48 3.59
CA ASN A 23 -9.44 2.55 3.27
C ASN A 23 -7.98 2.13 3.49
N TYR A 24 -7.72 1.15 4.34
CA TYR A 24 -6.37 0.63 4.52
C TYR A 24 -5.79 0.11 3.20
N LEU A 25 -6.63 -0.46 2.35
CA LEU A 25 -6.21 -0.94 1.03
C LEU A 25 -5.80 0.23 0.12
N LYS A 26 -6.45 1.37 0.25
CA LYS A 26 -6.05 2.59 -0.48
C LYS A 26 -4.69 3.10 -0.01
N PHE A 27 -4.44 3.06 1.29
CA PHE A 27 -3.17 3.53 1.83
C PHE A 27 -2.00 2.70 1.32
N ILE A 28 -2.12 1.38 1.31
CA ILE A 28 -1.05 0.53 0.79
C ILE A 28 -0.94 0.63 -0.73
N GLU A 29 -2.03 0.89 -1.44
CA GLU A 29 -2.00 1.12 -2.89
C GLU A 29 -1.22 2.40 -3.20
N ARG A 30 -1.47 3.48 -2.47
CA ARG A 30 -0.73 4.74 -2.65
C ARG A 30 0.76 4.54 -2.36
N ALA A 31 1.08 3.77 -1.33
CA ALA A 31 2.47 3.43 -1.02
C ALA A 31 3.14 2.69 -2.16
N ARG A 32 2.44 1.75 -2.82
CA ARG A 32 2.98 1.05 -3.99
C ARG A 32 3.23 2.01 -5.15
N THR A 33 2.33 2.94 -5.38
CA THR A 33 2.50 3.95 -6.44
C THR A 33 3.74 4.81 -6.17
N GLU A 34 3.95 5.21 -4.92
CA GLU A 34 5.12 6.00 -4.56
C GLU A 34 6.43 5.23 -4.72
N ILE A 35 6.42 3.92 -4.52
CA ILE A 35 7.60 3.09 -4.79
C ILE A 35 7.96 3.18 -6.28
N ILE A 36 6.98 3.07 -7.16
CA ILE A 36 7.19 3.16 -8.61
C ILE A 36 7.76 4.52 -8.98
N ASN A 37 7.23 5.60 -8.40
CA ASN A 37 7.72 6.95 -8.63
C ASN A 37 9.15 7.12 -8.12
N GLU A 38 9.46 6.56 -6.98
CA GLU A 38 10.79 6.61 -6.39
C GLU A 38 11.83 5.90 -7.26
N LEU A 39 11.41 4.87 -7.99
CA LEU A 39 12.27 4.13 -8.91
C LEU A 39 12.42 4.83 -10.28
N GLY A 40 11.81 6.00 -10.44
CA GLY A 40 11.97 6.79 -11.66
C GLY A 40 10.88 6.62 -12.70
N PHE A 41 9.79 5.96 -12.36
CA PHE A 41 8.66 5.71 -13.28
C PHE A 41 7.37 6.30 -12.74
N THR A 42 6.39 6.44 -13.63
CA THR A 42 5.00 6.65 -13.23
C THR A 42 4.17 5.48 -13.77
N LEU A 43 2.99 5.30 -13.23
CA LEU A 43 2.10 4.26 -13.75
C LEU A 43 1.75 4.52 -15.23
N ASN A 44 1.58 5.80 -15.58
CA ASN A 44 1.35 6.20 -16.98
C ASN A 44 2.54 5.88 -17.88
N SER A 45 3.77 6.13 -17.41
CA SER A 45 4.95 5.86 -18.24
C SER A 45 5.15 4.36 -18.43
N LEU A 46 4.85 3.55 -17.41
CA LEU A 46 4.93 2.09 -17.55
C LEU A 46 3.94 1.59 -18.61
N LEU A 47 2.72 2.12 -18.60
CA LEU A 47 1.71 1.71 -19.55
C LEU A 47 2.03 2.22 -20.97
N LYS A 48 2.35 3.49 -21.12
CA LYS A 48 2.59 4.13 -22.43
C LYS A 48 3.89 3.69 -23.09
N ASP A 49 4.97 3.66 -22.32
CA ASP A 49 6.32 3.48 -22.89
C ASP A 49 6.79 2.05 -22.83
N HIS A 50 6.26 1.25 -21.92
CA HIS A 50 6.72 -0.13 -21.70
C HIS A 50 5.62 -1.17 -21.84
N ASP A 51 4.37 -0.75 -22.06
CA ASP A 51 3.22 -1.63 -22.19
C ASP A 51 3.11 -2.57 -20.99
N ARG A 52 3.24 -2.01 -19.79
CA ARG A 52 3.19 -2.77 -18.52
C ARG A 52 2.11 -2.22 -17.62
N LEU A 53 1.42 -3.14 -16.99
CA LEU A 53 0.36 -2.85 -16.03
C LEU A 53 0.50 -3.81 -14.85
N PHE A 54 0.38 -3.30 -13.62
CA PHE A 54 0.41 -4.13 -12.42
C PHE A 54 -1.01 -4.35 -11.91
N LEU A 55 -1.34 -5.61 -11.64
CA LEU A 55 -2.62 -5.98 -11.07
C LEU A 55 -2.43 -6.73 -9.77
N VAL A 56 -3.33 -6.49 -8.82
CA VAL A 56 -3.36 -7.26 -7.57
C VAL A 56 -4.07 -8.58 -7.83
N LYS A 57 -3.38 -9.66 -7.56
CA LYS A 57 -3.95 -11.01 -7.69
C LYS A 57 -4.49 -11.54 -6.36
N LYS A 58 -3.82 -11.20 -5.26
CA LYS A 58 -4.20 -11.71 -3.94
C LYS A 58 -3.73 -10.74 -2.86
N ILE A 59 -4.57 -10.53 -1.87
CA ILE A 59 -4.22 -9.79 -0.65
C ILE A 59 -4.60 -10.63 0.55
N GLU A 60 -3.67 -10.76 1.49
CA GLU A 60 -3.92 -11.28 2.82
C GLU A 60 -3.62 -10.15 3.80
N CYS A 61 -4.54 -9.86 4.70
CA CYS A 61 -4.30 -8.77 5.64
C CYS A 61 -4.94 -9.04 7.00
N ASP A 62 -4.36 -8.41 8.03
CA ASP A 62 -4.84 -8.43 9.40
C ASP A 62 -5.00 -7.02 9.91
N TYR A 63 -6.18 -6.70 10.42
CA TYR A 63 -6.48 -5.43 11.07
C TYR A 63 -6.21 -5.59 12.56
N ILE A 64 -5.11 -5.00 13.04
CA ILE A 64 -4.64 -5.21 14.41
C ILE A 64 -5.19 -4.17 15.37
N GLU A 65 -5.11 -2.89 14.98
CA GLU A 65 -5.64 -1.79 15.76
C GLU A 65 -6.32 -0.78 14.86
N SER A 66 -7.33 -0.09 15.39
CA SER A 66 -7.97 0.99 14.66
C SER A 66 -7.10 2.25 14.72
N CYS A 67 -7.31 3.14 13.77
CA CYS A 67 -6.75 4.48 13.81
C CYS A 67 -7.84 5.50 13.52
N LYS A 68 -7.55 6.76 13.79
CA LYS A 68 -8.55 7.82 13.81
C LYS A 68 -8.06 9.09 13.15
N LEU A 69 -8.93 10.06 13.05
CA LEU A 69 -8.67 11.36 12.45
C LEU A 69 -7.36 11.96 12.96
N GLU A 70 -6.56 12.45 12.02
CA GLU A 70 -5.27 13.11 12.27
C GLU A 70 -4.15 12.21 12.77
N ASP A 71 -4.39 10.93 12.95
CA ASP A 71 -3.30 9.99 13.23
C ASP A 71 -2.28 10.04 12.09
N GLN A 72 -1.00 10.02 12.45
CA GLN A 72 0.09 9.98 11.49
C GLN A 72 0.61 8.56 11.37
N LEU A 73 0.64 8.06 10.14
CA LEU A 73 0.92 6.66 9.87
C LEU A 73 2.07 6.52 8.89
N THR A 74 2.69 5.35 8.90
CA THR A 74 3.75 5.00 7.97
C THR A 74 3.47 3.63 7.38
N VAL A 75 3.49 3.53 6.06
CA VAL A 75 3.52 2.23 5.39
C VAL A 75 4.97 1.85 5.15
N LYS A 76 5.38 0.68 5.62
CA LYS A 76 6.69 0.11 5.31
C LYS A 76 6.49 -1.06 4.37
N SER A 77 7.17 -1.03 3.24
CA SER A 77 7.01 -2.01 2.18
C SER A 77 8.32 -2.73 1.90
N ASN A 78 8.26 -4.05 1.84
CA ASN A 78 9.39 -4.91 1.49
C ASN A 78 9.00 -5.86 0.38
N ILE A 79 9.92 -6.11 -0.55
CA ILE A 79 9.74 -7.12 -1.58
C ILE A 79 10.13 -8.46 -0.97
N LEU A 80 9.19 -9.41 -0.96
CA LEU A 80 9.42 -10.74 -0.39
C LEU A 80 9.94 -11.73 -1.43
N SER A 81 9.46 -11.63 -2.68
CA SER A 81 9.91 -12.50 -3.76
C SER A 81 9.69 -11.83 -5.10
N LEU A 82 10.54 -12.16 -6.05
CA LEU A 82 10.46 -11.70 -7.44
C LEU A 82 10.46 -12.91 -8.37
N LYS A 83 9.53 -12.93 -9.30
CA LYS A 83 9.45 -13.93 -10.38
C LYS A 83 9.33 -13.21 -11.72
N ASN A 84 9.28 -13.95 -12.82
CA ASN A 84 9.31 -13.34 -14.14
C ASN A 84 8.13 -12.40 -14.41
N ALA A 85 6.94 -12.74 -13.94
CA ALA A 85 5.73 -11.96 -14.20
C ALA A 85 4.96 -11.62 -12.93
N SER A 86 5.54 -11.87 -11.75
CA SER A 86 4.86 -11.62 -10.48
C SER A 86 5.85 -11.29 -9.38
N PHE A 87 5.37 -10.65 -8.33
CA PHE A 87 6.16 -10.41 -7.14
C PHE A 87 5.24 -10.31 -5.93
N GLU A 88 5.81 -10.60 -4.76
CA GLU A 88 5.10 -10.45 -3.49
C GLU A 88 5.70 -9.30 -2.69
N LEU A 89 4.81 -8.52 -2.09
CA LEU A 89 5.16 -7.43 -1.19
C LEU A 89 4.58 -7.71 0.19
N GLU A 90 5.35 -7.32 1.20
CA GLU A 90 4.82 -7.12 2.53
C GLU A 90 4.63 -5.63 2.71
N GLN A 91 3.42 -5.20 3.07
CA GLN A 91 3.13 -3.80 3.34
C GLN A 91 2.41 -3.69 4.68
N ASN A 92 3.10 -3.16 5.66
CA ASN A 92 2.58 -3.01 7.01
C ASN A 92 2.42 -1.54 7.34
N ILE A 93 1.37 -1.21 8.08
CA ILE A 93 1.10 0.16 8.49
C ILE A 93 1.41 0.29 9.98
N TYR A 94 2.16 1.34 10.30
CA TYR A 94 2.61 1.64 11.66
C TYR A 94 2.04 2.95 12.13
N LYS A 95 1.65 2.99 13.40
CA LYS A 95 1.41 4.23 14.13
C LYS A 95 2.52 4.34 15.16
N GLN A 96 3.42 5.32 14.96
CA GLN A 96 4.69 5.36 15.70
C GLN A 96 5.44 4.05 15.47
N ASN A 97 5.79 3.32 16.51
CA ASN A 97 6.51 2.05 16.37
C ASN A 97 5.59 0.83 16.45
N ASN A 98 4.27 1.04 16.50
CA ASN A 98 3.30 -0.04 16.66
C ASN A 98 2.69 -0.41 15.31
N ILE A 99 2.71 -1.71 15.01
CA ILE A 99 2.05 -2.23 13.83
C ILE A 99 0.53 -2.22 14.06
N ILE A 100 -0.21 -1.61 13.15
CA ILE A 100 -1.67 -1.56 13.24
C ILE A 100 -2.35 -2.34 12.11
N PHE A 101 -1.62 -2.64 11.05
CA PHE A 101 -2.15 -3.36 9.90
C PHE A 101 -1.02 -4.13 9.25
N LYS A 102 -1.23 -5.42 8.99
CA LYS A 102 -0.28 -6.27 8.28
C LYS A 102 -0.88 -6.71 6.97
N SER A 103 -0.07 -6.73 5.91
CA SER A 103 -0.56 -7.27 4.64
C SER A 103 0.55 -7.91 3.83
N LYS A 104 0.13 -8.86 3.00
CA LYS A 104 0.95 -9.48 1.99
C LYS A 104 0.17 -9.43 0.68
N ILE A 105 0.79 -8.92 -0.37
CA ILE A 105 0.14 -8.68 -1.64
C ILE A 105 0.88 -9.42 -2.74
N LEU A 106 0.16 -10.21 -3.51
CA LEU A 106 0.69 -10.81 -4.72
C LEU A 106 0.28 -9.93 -5.91
N MET A 107 1.30 -9.39 -6.57
CA MET A 107 1.14 -8.55 -7.75
C MET A 107 1.53 -9.33 -8.99
N VAL A 108 0.80 -9.10 -10.08
CA VAL A 108 1.18 -9.64 -11.39
C VAL A 108 1.39 -8.50 -12.37
N CYS A 109 2.37 -8.68 -13.24
CA CYS A 109 2.68 -7.73 -14.30
C CYS A 109 2.11 -8.30 -15.61
N VAL A 110 1.30 -7.50 -16.30
CA VAL A 110 0.66 -7.91 -17.55
C VAL A 110 0.96 -6.89 -18.64
N ASN A 111 0.82 -7.34 -19.87
CA ASN A 111 0.99 -6.51 -21.06
C ASN A 111 -0.33 -5.92 -21.52
#